data_fd46ce0be2a7cda9bb2e2a9a087a37f3
#
_entry.id   fd46ce0be2a7cda9bb2e2a9a087a37f3
#
_cell.length_a   1.000
_cell.length_b   1.000
_cell.length_c   1.000
_cell.angle_alpha   90.00
_cell.angle_beta   90.00
_cell.angle_gamma   90.00
#
_symmetry.space_group_name_H-M   'P 1'
#
loop_
_entity.id
_entity.type
_entity.pdbx_description
1 polymer ?
#
loop_
_entity_poly.entity_id
_entity_poly.type
_entity_poly.pdbx_seq_one_letter_code
_entity_poly.pdbx_strand_id
1 'polypeptide(L)'
;MKKSILAIAVALLALASCNQEGKENQEAATTVDNGQAAIENIMTRTSIRQYKDQPVEQEKIDIMLKAAMAAPTAVNLQPWHFIVITDKKMIDQLAGPRPTNAPLMIAMCGDTDKTTTPDGKMKLPDFWVQDVSAATENLLLAAHALGLGAVWTGCYPAMERVAEIANVLNCPQNIIPVAIVRVGYPDEAPEPKDKFKEENISYNKFGGKKE
;
A
#
# COMPACT_ATOMS: atom_id res chain seq x y z
N MET A 1 -15.31 -32.37 -65.02
CA MET A 1 -15.03 -31.15 -64.27
C MET A 1 -15.71 -31.19 -62.87
N LYS A 2 -15.32 -32.05 -61.94
CA LYS A 2 -15.83 -32.11 -60.53
C LYS A 2 -14.85 -32.89 -59.65
N LYS A 3 -13.62 -32.38 -59.44
CA LYS A 3 -12.64 -33.02 -58.53
C LYS A 3 -11.68 -32.01 -57.89
N SER A 4 -12.01 -30.72 -57.74
CA SER A 4 -11.07 -29.74 -57.23
C SER A 4 -11.59 -28.87 -56.05
N ILE A 5 -12.74 -29.23 -55.42
CA ILE A 5 -13.35 -28.41 -54.37
C ILE A 5 -13.19 -29.04 -52.95
N LEU A 6 -12.68 -30.30 -52.84
CA LEU A 6 -12.63 -31.00 -51.56
C LEU A 6 -11.29 -30.86 -50.79
N ALA A 7 -10.28 -30.24 -51.40
CA ALA A 7 -8.94 -30.12 -50.78
C ALA A 7 -8.74 -28.82 -49.98
N ILE A 8 -9.63 -27.84 -50.07
CA ILE A 8 -9.45 -26.53 -49.42
C ILE A 8 -10.16 -26.45 -48.04
N ALA A 9 -11.14 -27.31 -47.76
CA ALA A 9 -11.89 -27.28 -46.49
C ALA A 9 -11.14 -27.94 -45.30
N VAL A 10 -10.16 -28.80 -45.54
CA VAL A 10 -9.43 -29.50 -44.48
C VAL A 10 -8.23 -28.67 -43.93
N ALA A 11 -7.72 -27.73 -44.72
CA ALA A 11 -6.58 -26.91 -44.29
C ALA A 11 -6.96 -25.73 -43.34
N LEU A 12 -8.24 -25.35 -43.28
CA LEU A 12 -8.72 -24.26 -42.44
C LEU A 12 -9.10 -24.67 -41.01
N LEU A 13 -9.28 -25.96 -40.74
CA LEU A 13 -9.57 -26.48 -39.39
C LEU A 13 -8.34 -26.77 -38.55
N ALA A 14 -7.17 -26.89 -39.17
CA ALA A 14 -5.91 -27.13 -38.43
C ALA A 14 -5.27 -25.85 -37.86
N LEU A 15 -5.68 -24.67 -38.31
CA LEU A 15 -5.16 -23.38 -37.84
C LEU A 15 -5.91 -22.80 -36.62
N ALA A 16 -7.07 -23.32 -36.26
CA ALA A 16 -7.86 -22.87 -35.13
C ALA A 16 -7.46 -23.58 -33.82
N SER A 17 -6.78 -24.75 -33.88
CA SER A 17 -6.40 -25.52 -32.69
C SER A 17 -5.10 -25.04 -32.06
N CYS A 18 -4.21 -24.38 -32.81
CA CYS A 18 -2.95 -23.86 -32.25
C CYS A 18 -3.08 -22.53 -31.48
N ASN A 19 -4.23 -21.83 -31.58
CA ASN A 19 -4.38 -20.51 -30.95
C ASN A 19 -5.00 -20.57 -29.53
N GLN A 20 -5.54 -21.73 -29.15
CA GLN A 20 -6.14 -21.90 -27.81
C GLN A 20 -5.12 -22.36 -26.76
N GLU A 21 -4.19 -23.23 -27.12
CA GLU A 21 -3.12 -23.64 -26.19
C GLU A 21 -2.12 -22.52 -25.86
N GLY A 22 -1.89 -21.60 -26.83
CA GLY A 22 -1.04 -20.42 -26.60
C GLY A 22 -1.64 -19.37 -25.66
N LYS A 23 -2.97 -19.27 -25.58
CA LYS A 23 -3.64 -18.31 -24.70
C LYS A 23 -3.73 -18.81 -23.25
N GLU A 24 -4.03 -20.09 -23.05
CA GLU A 24 -4.07 -20.67 -21.71
C GLU A 24 -2.69 -20.69 -21.05
N ASN A 25 -1.64 -20.97 -21.79
CA ASN A 25 -0.27 -20.93 -21.27
C ASN A 25 0.25 -19.51 -20.98
N GLN A 26 -0.22 -18.49 -21.73
CA GLN A 26 0.16 -17.09 -21.46
C GLN A 26 -0.60 -16.51 -20.26
N GLU A 27 -1.88 -16.83 -20.06
CA GLU A 27 -2.63 -16.39 -18.88
C GLU A 27 -2.15 -17.07 -17.60
N ALA A 28 -1.81 -18.35 -17.63
CA ALA A 28 -1.25 -19.06 -16.48
C ALA A 28 0.16 -18.56 -16.13
N ALA A 29 1.01 -18.26 -17.11
CA ALA A 29 2.34 -17.70 -16.88
C ALA A 29 2.26 -16.27 -16.31
N THR A 30 1.34 -15.42 -16.79
CA THR A 30 1.14 -14.06 -16.26
C THR A 30 0.59 -14.05 -14.84
N THR A 31 -0.28 -14.97 -14.46
CA THR A 31 -0.82 -15.04 -13.09
C THR A 31 0.21 -15.52 -12.07
N VAL A 32 1.08 -16.43 -12.44
CA VAL A 32 2.19 -16.88 -11.56
C VAL A 32 3.23 -15.78 -11.39
N ASP A 33 3.58 -15.06 -12.44
CA ASP A 33 4.51 -13.94 -12.41
C ASP A 33 3.98 -12.77 -11.57
N ASN A 34 2.71 -12.40 -11.73
CA ASN A 34 2.07 -11.37 -10.93
C ASN A 34 1.99 -11.72 -9.42
N GLY A 35 1.75 -12.99 -9.09
CA GLY A 35 1.74 -13.47 -7.70
C GLY A 35 3.13 -13.40 -7.07
N GLN A 36 4.15 -13.83 -7.78
CA GLN A 36 5.54 -13.75 -7.33
C GLN A 36 6.00 -12.30 -7.16
N ALA A 37 5.68 -11.42 -8.11
CA ALA A 37 6.00 -10.00 -8.03
C ALA A 37 5.37 -9.32 -6.80
N ALA A 38 4.14 -9.67 -6.44
CA ALA A 38 3.47 -9.14 -5.24
C ALA A 38 4.19 -9.57 -3.95
N ILE A 39 4.58 -10.84 -3.84
CA ILE A 39 5.33 -11.35 -2.68
C ILE A 39 6.72 -10.70 -2.60
N GLU A 40 7.43 -10.61 -3.71
CA GLU A 40 8.74 -9.98 -3.79
C GLU A 40 8.67 -8.51 -3.35
N ASN A 41 7.66 -7.76 -3.80
CA ASN A 41 7.43 -6.38 -3.37
C ASN A 41 7.26 -6.25 -1.86
N ILE A 42 6.56 -7.19 -1.21
CA ILE A 42 6.40 -7.21 0.24
C ILE A 42 7.73 -7.53 0.94
N MET A 43 8.48 -8.52 0.44
CA MET A 43 9.69 -9.01 1.08
C MET A 43 10.88 -8.05 0.93
N THR A 44 10.92 -7.28 -0.16
CA THR A 44 12.04 -6.39 -0.48
C THR A 44 11.84 -4.94 -0.02
N ARG A 45 10.60 -4.54 0.31
CA ARG A 45 10.34 -3.19 0.81
C ARG A 45 11.17 -2.87 2.06
N THR A 46 11.91 -1.79 2.01
CA THR A 46 12.67 -1.22 3.12
C THR A 46 12.21 0.20 3.45
N SER A 47 12.58 0.69 4.64
CA SER A 47 12.32 2.09 5.04
C SER A 47 13.43 2.98 4.49
N ILE A 48 13.06 3.92 3.62
CA ILE A 48 13.95 4.90 2.96
C ILE A 48 13.82 6.24 3.67
N ARG A 49 14.95 6.88 3.98
CA ARG A 49 15.03 8.16 4.71
C ARG A 49 15.85 9.22 4.01
N GLN A 50 16.61 8.83 2.98
CA GLN A 50 17.35 9.73 2.10
C GLN A 50 16.72 9.70 0.71
N TYR A 51 16.49 10.87 0.15
CA TYR A 51 15.75 11.00 -1.10
C TYR A 51 16.54 11.90 -2.07
N LYS A 52 16.35 11.66 -3.36
CA LYS A 52 16.84 12.54 -4.42
C LYS A 52 16.06 13.85 -4.41
N ASP A 53 16.69 14.92 -4.83
CA ASP A 53 16.03 16.22 -5.07
C ASP A 53 15.20 16.15 -6.36
N GLN A 54 14.10 15.43 -6.26
CA GLN A 54 13.17 15.18 -7.37
C GLN A 54 11.75 15.13 -6.82
N PRO A 55 10.81 15.91 -7.37
CA PRO A 55 9.40 15.83 -6.99
C PRO A 55 8.80 14.48 -7.36
N VAL A 56 7.77 14.08 -6.63
CA VAL A 56 6.95 12.90 -6.94
C VAL A 56 5.80 13.35 -7.85
N GLU A 57 5.61 12.66 -8.96
CA GLU A 57 4.56 12.94 -9.93
C GLU A 57 3.16 12.71 -9.33
N GLN A 58 2.21 13.58 -9.68
CA GLN A 58 0.84 13.50 -9.18
C GLN A 58 0.19 12.14 -9.46
N GLU A 59 0.46 11.55 -10.62
CA GLU A 59 -0.07 10.22 -10.98
C GLU A 59 0.36 9.14 -9.98
N LYS A 60 1.63 9.16 -9.54
CA LYS A 60 2.12 8.21 -8.52
C LYS A 60 1.49 8.46 -7.15
N ILE A 61 1.27 9.72 -6.79
CA ILE A 61 0.55 10.09 -5.56
C ILE A 61 -0.86 9.51 -5.59
N ASP A 62 -1.58 9.69 -6.70
CA ASP A 62 -2.95 9.20 -6.87
C ASP A 62 -3.02 7.67 -6.79
N ILE A 63 -2.05 6.96 -7.38
CA ILE A 63 -1.96 5.48 -7.29
C ILE A 63 -1.74 5.05 -5.84
N MET A 64 -0.82 5.69 -5.11
CA MET A 64 -0.56 5.38 -3.69
C MET A 64 -1.79 5.61 -2.82
N LEU A 65 -2.53 6.71 -3.03
CA LEU A 65 -3.76 6.99 -2.29
C LEU A 65 -4.86 5.99 -2.60
N LYS A 66 -5.03 5.57 -3.87
CA LYS A 66 -5.97 4.51 -4.26
C LYS A 66 -5.61 3.17 -3.61
N ALA A 67 -4.33 2.83 -3.58
CA ALA A 67 -3.86 1.61 -2.91
C ALA A 67 -4.12 1.65 -1.40
N ALA A 68 -3.89 2.80 -0.75
CA ALA A 68 -4.22 3.00 0.66
C ALA A 68 -5.71 2.77 0.92
N MET A 69 -6.59 3.34 0.09
CA MET A 69 -8.05 3.19 0.21
C MET A 69 -8.56 1.78 -0.16
N ALA A 70 -7.74 0.92 -0.73
CA ALA A 70 -8.07 -0.48 -0.98
C ALA A 70 -7.87 -1.39 0.26
N ALA A 71 -7.36 -0.84 1.36
CA ALA A 71 -7.17 -1.60 2.60
C ALA A 71 -8.52 -2.05 3.19
N PRO A 72 -8.56 -3.21 3.88
CA PRO A 72 -9.73 -3.62 4.63
C PRO A 72 -9.95 -2.69 5.83
N THR A 73 -11.21 -2.51 6.23
CA THR A 73 -11.57 -1.81 7.46
C THR A 73 -12.65 -2.57 8.24
N ALA A 74 -12.71 -2.34 9.53
CA ALA A 74 -13.75 -2.92 10.36
C ALA A 74 -15.14 -2.58 9.79
N VAL A 75 -15.91 -3.59 9.41
CA VAL A 75 -17.24 -3.51 8.78
C VAL A 75 -17.34 -2.47 7.64
N ASN A 76 -16.24 -2.23 6.94
CA ASN A 76 -16.12 -1.29 5.83
C ASN A 76 -16.45 0.17 6.18
N LEU A 77 -16.08 0.62 7.39
CA LEU A 77 -16.32 2.01 7.85
C LEU A 77 -15.43 3.05 7.17
N GLN A 78 -14.26 2.64 6.68
CA GLN A 78 -13.31 3.51 5.98
C GLN A 78 -12.99 4.81 6.77
N PRO A 79 -12.57 4.68 8.05
CA PRO A 79 -12.37 5.81 8.95
C PRO A 79 -11.02 6.47 8.74
N TRP A 80 -10.61 6.66 7.51
CA TRP A 80 -9.36 7.33 7.15
C TRP A 80 -9.59 8.70 6.54
N HIS A 81 -8.60 9.55 6.73
CA HIS A 81 -8.43 10.81 6.03
C HIS A 81 -6.94 11.02 5.72
N PHE A 82 -6.60 11.31 4.47
CA PHE A 82 -5.21 11.50 4.05
C PHE A 82 -4.97 12.95 3.68
N ILE A 83 -3.85 13.53 4.17
CA ILE A 83 -3.45 14.88 3.84
C ILE A 83 -2.13 14.80 3.10
N VAL A 84 -2.10 15.25 1.85
CA VAL A 84 -0.92 15.29 0.99
C VAL A 84 -0.21 16.62 1.21
N ILE A 85 1.08 16.58 1.53
CA ILE A 85 1.89 17.74 1.85
C ILE A 85 3.10 17.79 0.93
N THR A 86 3.15 18.83 0.08
CA THR A 86 4.26 19.12 -0.84
C THR A 86 4.92 20.48 -0.53
N ASP A 87 4.31 21.28 0.34
CA ASP A 87 4.87 22.55 0.77
C ASP A 87 6.10 22.32 1.65
N LYS A 88 7.24 22.82 1.21
CA LYS A 88 8.54 22.63 1.90
C LYS A 88 8.53 23.14 3.34
N LYS A 89 7.88 24.27 3.61
CA LYS A 89 7.84 24.84 4.96
C LYS A 89 7.02 23.95 5.91
N MET A 90 5.90 23.42 5.42
CA MET A 90 5.09 22.46 6.19
C MET A 90 5.86 21.15 6.41
N ILE A 91 6.58 20.64 5.39
CA ILE A 91 7.42 19.45 5.52
C ILE A 91 8.46 19.66 6.62
N ASP A 92 9.16 20.80 6.63
CA ASP A 92 10.17 21.10 7.64
C ASP A 92 9.57 21.20 9.06
N GLN A 93 8.40 21.80 9.22
CA GLN A 93 7.67 21.84 10.49
C GLN A 93 7.25 20.44 10.96
N LEU A 94 6.70 19.61 10.07
CA LEU A 94 6.24 18.26 10.39
C LEU A 94 7.40 17.28 10.64
N ALA A 95 8.58 17.54 10.10
CA ALA A 95 9.78 16.73 10.34
C ALA A 95 10.22 16.80 11.81
N GLY A 96 9.97 17.94 12.48
CA GLY A 96 10.36 18.16 13.86
C GLY A 96 11.88 18.00 14.06
N PRO A 97 12.33 17.32 15.14
CA PRO A 97 13.76 17.18 15.45
C PRO A 97 14.50 16.23 14.49
N ARG A 98 13.82 15.64 13.53
CA ARG A 98 14.39 14.72 12.53
C ARG A 98 14.25 15.32 11.13
N PRO A 99 15.18 16.21 10.71
CA PRO A 99 15.11 16.84 9.39
C PRO A 99 15.02 15.79 8.28
N THR A 100 14.42 16.19 7.17
CA THR A 100 14.24 15.32 6.00
C THR A 100 14.41 16.10 4.73
N ASN A 101 14.89 15.44 3.70
CA ASN A 101 14.89 15.93 2.33
C ASN A 101 13.78 15.32 1.48
N ALA A 102 12.77 14.65 2.10
CA ALA A 102 11.63 14.11 1.39
C ALA A 102 10.86 15.23 0.67
N PRO A 103 10.56 15.08 -0.63
CA PRO A 103 9.79 16.08 -1.39
C PRO A 103 8.28 15.99 -1.10
N LEU A 104 7.83 14.90 -0.48
CA LEU A 104 6.43 14.61 -0.21
C LEU A 104 6.27 14.00 1.18
N MET A 105 5.25 14.45 1.91
CA MET A 105 4.71 13.76 3.07
C MET A 105 3.23 13.48 2.88
N ILE A 106 2.76 12.36 3.45
CA ILE A 106 1.34 12.05 3.54
C ILE A 106 1.00 11.79 5.00
N ALA A 107 0.13 12.62 5.56
CA ALA A 107 -0.41 12.38 6.89
C ALA A 107 -1.54 11.37 6.79
N MET A 108 -1.39 10.27 7.50
CA MET A 108 -2.34 9.18 7.61
C MET A 108 -3.15 9.41 8.87
N CYS A 109 -4.40 9.84 8.72
CA CYS A 109 -5.25 10.23 9.85
C CYS A 109 -6.46 9.30 9.98
N GLY A 110 -6.90 9.08 11.20
CA GLY A 110 -8.19 8.47 11.51
C GLY A 110 -9.27 9.53 11.72
N ASP A 111 -10.47 9.25 11.23
CA ASP A 111 -11.68 10.04 11.44
C ASP A 111 -12.55 9.33 12.49
N THR A 112 -12.54 9.83 13.71
CA THR A 112 -13.25 9.21 14.84
C THR A 112 -14.76 9.34 14.75
N ASP A 113 -15.30 10.21 13.89
CA ASP A 113 -16.72 10.28 13.61
C ASP A 113 -17.24 9.10 12.77
N LYS A 114 -16.33 8.42 12.05
CA LYS A 114 -16.63 7.22 11.24
C LYS A 114 -16.41 5.91 12.00
N THR A 115 -16.69 5.88 13.29
CA THR A 115 -16.50 4.68 14.13
C THR A 115 -17.81 3.97 14.47
N THR A 116 -18.92 4.40 13.88
CA THR A 116 -20.25 3.81 14.07
C THR A 116 -20.82 3.42 12.71
N THR A 117 -21.47 2.24 12.65
CA THR A 117 -22.15 1.79 11.42
C THR A 117 -23.24 2.77 10.99
N PRO A 118 -23.56 2.89 9.67
CA PRO A 118 -24.57 3.83 9.16
C PRO A 118 -25.95 3.62 9.76
N ASP A 119 -26.29 2.39 10.19
CA ASP A 119 -27.56 2.09 10.87
C ASP A 119 -27.52 2.37 12.40
N GLY A 120 -26.41 2.86 12.92
CA GLY A 120 -26.22 3.22 14.32
C GLY A 120 -26.11 2.05 15.29
N LYS A 121 -26.14 0.81 14.81
CA LYS A 121 -26.24 -0.38 15.69
C LYS A 121 -24.90 -0.82 16.27
N MET A 122 -23.79 -0.56 15.57
CA MET A 122 -22.46 -0.99 16.01
C MET A 122 -21.52 0.19 16.15
N LYS A 123 -20.89 0.31 17.32
CA LYS A 123 -19.82 1.29 17.59
C LYS A 123 -18.50 0.56 17.71
N LEU A 124 -17.49 1.04 16.99
CA LEU A 124 -16.15 0.43 16.91
C LEU A 124 -15.07 1.50 17.18
N PRO A 125 -15.01 2.05 18.41
CA PRO A 125 -14.27 3.26 18.72
C PRO A 125 -12.75 3.13 18.53
N ASP A 126 -12.19 1.91 18.60
CA ASP A 126 -10.74 1.69 18.61
C ASP A 126 -10.19 1.06 17.32
N PHE A 127 -11.04 0.62 16.38
CA PHE A 127 -10.60 -0.05 15.15
C PHE A 127 -9.96 0.90 14.13
N TRP A 128 -10.27 2.19 14.19
CA TRP A 128 -9.75 3.18 13.24
C TRP A 128 -8.22 3.21 13.18
N VAL A 129 -7.53 2.92 14.28
CA VAL A 129 -6.06 2.84 14.31
C VAL A 129 -5.57 1.67 13.45
N GLN A 130 -6.21 0.50 13.55
CA GLN A 130 -5.88 -0.68 12.77
C GLN A 130 -6.19 -0.45 11.29
N ASP A 131 -7.35 0.13 11.00
CA ASP A 131 -7.81 0.45 9.65
C ASP A 131 -6.84 1.41 8.93
N VAL A 132 -6.45 2.51 9.59
CA VAL A 132 -5.46 3.46 9.05
C VAL A 132 -4.07 2.82 8.94
N SER A 133 -3.71 1.93 9.85
CA SER A 133 -2.44 1.19 9.78
C SER A 133 -2.38 0.26 8.57
N ALA A 134 -3.47 -0.45 8.28
CA ALA A 134 -3.58 -1.27 7.07
C ALA A 134 -3.47 -0.41 5.80
N ALA A 135 -4.16 0.73 5.75
CA ALA A 135 -4.06 1.69 4.66
C ALA A 135 -2.63 2.24 4.50
N THR A 136 -1.94 2.49 5.62
CA THR A 136 -0.55 2.97 5.60
C THR A 136 0.39 1.93 4.99
N GLU A 137 0.27 0.65 5.34
CA GLU A 137 1.10 -0.40 4.75
C GLU A 137 0.83 -0.55 3.25
N ASN A 138 -0.44 -0.52 2.81
CA ASN A 138 -0.75 -0.53 1.38
C ASN A 138 -0.09 0.65 0.64
N LEU A 139 -0.07 1.84 1.23
CA LEU A 139 0.62 3.01 0.67
C LEU A 139 2.13 2.78 0.54
N LEU A 140 2.77 2.20 1.56
CA LEU A 140 4.21 1.89 1.55
C LEU A 140 4.56 0.86 0.48
N LEU A 141 3.74 -0.17 0.32
CA LEU A 141 3.91 -1.20 -0.72
C LEU A 141 3.71 -0.63 -2.13
N ALA A 142 2.72 0.25 -2.31
CA ALA A 142 2.49 0.94 -3.58
C ALA A 142 3.65 1.88 -3.93
N ALA A 143 4.18 2.64 -2.95
CA ALA A 143 5.36 3.48 -3.16
C ALA A 143 6.55 2.64 -3.66
N HIS A 144 6.82 1.50 -3.01
CA HIS A 144 7.90 0.59 -3.38
C HIS A 144 7.71 0.02 -4.79
N ALA A 145 6.51 -0.44 -5.12
CA ALA A 145 6.18 -0.95 -6.46
C ALA A 145 6.34 0.11 -7.57
N LEU A 146 6.16 1.40 -7.23
CA LEU A 146 6.35 2.54 -8.15
C LEU A 146 7.81 3.02 -8.23
N GLY A 147 8.77 2.32 -7.60
CA GLY A 147 10.17 2.73 -7.55
C GLY A 147 10.45 3.91 -6.62
N LEU A 148 9.51 4.23 -5.71
CA LEU A 148 9.67 5.25 -4.69
C LEU A 148 10.17 4.63 -3.38
N GLY A 149 10.87 5.42 -2.59
CA GLY A 149 11.22 5.13 -1.21
C GLY A 149 10.22 5.76 -0.26
N ALA A 150 9.88 5.05 0.81
CA ALA A 150 9.00 5.60 1.84
C ALA A 150 9.39 5.13 3.25
N VAL A 151 8.99 5.91 4.26
CA VAL A 151 9.14 5.53 5.67
C VAL A 151 7.94 5.95 6.48
N TRP A 152 7.47 5.04 7.33
CA TRP A 152 6.45 5.29 8.34
C TRP A 152 7.08 5.99 9.56
N THR A 153 6.60 7.18 9.88
CA THR A 153 6.92 7.88 11.13
C THR A 153 5.64 7.92 11.98
N GLY A 154 5.60 7.12 13.05
CA GLY A 154 4.43 7.03 13.93
C GLY A 154 4.19 8.34 14.69
N CYS A 155 2.91 8.66 14.88
CA CYS A 155 2.42 9.76 15.69
C CYS A 155 1.60 9.23 16.87
N TYR A 156 0.46 8.60 16.59
CA TYR A 156 -0.35 7.93 17.62
C TYR A 156 0.36 6.66 18.12
N PRO A 157 0.34 6.34 19.44
CA PRO A 157 -0.42 6.97 20.52
C PRO A 157 0.34 8.08 21.30
N ALA A 158 1.42 8.65 20.77
CA ALA A 158 2.15 9.75 21.41
C ALA A 158 1.35 11.06 21.28
N MET A 159 0.45 11.32 22.22
CA MET A 159 -0.53 12.40 22.12
C MET A 159 0.09 13.80 21.99
N GLU A 160 1.26 14.04 22.53
CA GLU A 160 2.00 15.30 22.31
C GLU A 160 2.36 15.46 20.83
N ARG A 161 2.87 14.40 20.21
CA ARG A 161 3.19 14.39 18.76
C ARG A 161 1.94 14.49 17.89
N VAL A 162 0.86 13.84 18.29
CA VAL A 162 -0.45 13.97 17.62
C VAL A 162 -0.91 15.42 17.64
N ALA A 163 -0.86 16.09 18.79
CA ALA A 163 -1.28 17.48 18.93
C ALA A 163 -0.41 18.45 18.11
N GLU A 164 0.91 18.27 18.11
CA GLU A 164 1.83 19.06 17.27
C GLU A 164 1.44 18.98 15.79
N ILE A 165 1.28 17.76 15.27
CA ILE A 165 0.94 17.53 13.85
C ILE A 165 -0.45 18.04 13.53
N ALA A 166 -1.44 17.77 14.38
CA ALA A 166 -2.81 18.23 14.21
C ALA A 166 -2.87 19.77 14.13
N ASN A 167 -2.09 20.47 14.97
CA ASN A 167 -2.00 21.93 14.94
C ASN A 167 -1.38 22.45 13.64
N VAL A 168 -0.25 21.85 13.18
CA VAL A 168 0.39 22.25 11.92
C VAL A 168 -0.53 22.03 10.71
N LEU A 169 -1.28 20.93 10.73
CA LEU A 169 -2.19 20.55 9.64
C LEU A 169 -3.60 21.14 9.80
N ASN A 170 -3.85 21.89 10.87
CA ASN A 170 -5.17 22.45 11.19
C ASN A 170 -6.28 21.39 11.20
N CYS A 171 -6.00 20.22 11.78
CA CYS A 171 -6.95 19.13 11.89
C CYS A 171 -8.06 19.46 12.89
N PRO A 172 -9.33 19.20 12.57
CA PRO A 172 -10.40 19.25 13.56
C PRO A 172 -10.24 18.12 14.58
N GLN A 173 -10.96 18.19 15.72
CA GLN A 173 -10.77 17.26 16.85
C GLN A 173 -11.01 15.78 16.50
N ASN A 174 -11.86 15.50 15.52
CA ASN A 174 -12.17 14.15 15.07
C ASN A 174 -11.12 13.57 14.09
N ILE A 175 -10.20 14.38 13.56
CA ILE A 175 -9.15 13.93 12.64
C ILE A 175 -7.83 13.76 13.39
N ILE A 176 -7.48 12.52 13.66
CA ILE A 176 -6.36 12.13 14.52
C ILE A 176 -5.19 11.62 13.67
N PRO A 177 -4.03 12.31 13.60
CA PRO A 177 -2.84 11.82 12.91
C PRO A 177 -2.31 10.51 13.52
N VAL A 178 -2.30 9.43 12.74
CA VAL A 178 -1.73 8.13 13.12
C VAL A 178 -0.26 8.07 12.76
N ALA A 179 0.08 8.54 11.58
CA ALA A 179 1.44 8.53 11.06
C ALA A 179 1.67 9.65 10.03
N ILE A 180 2.93 10.01 9.87
CA ILE A 180 3.44 10.74 8.69
C ILE A 180 4.27 9.77 7.86
N VAL A 181 3.88 9.58 6.61
CA VAL A 181 4.68 8.83 5.64
C VAL A 181 5.49 9.84 4.81
N ARG A 182 6.82 9.71 4.85
CA ARG A 182 7.74 10.47 4.00
C ARG A 182 7.96 9.68 2.73
N VAL A 183 7.91 10.33 1.57
CA VAL A 183 8.00 9.68 0.26
C VAL A 183 8.88 10.50 -0.67
N GLY A 184 9.64 9.80 -1.52
CA GLY A 184 10.44 10.40 -2.58
C GLY A 184 11.22 9.35 -3.36
N TYR A 185 11.97 9.75 -4.35
CA TYR A 185 12.89 8.85 -5.04
C TYR A 185 14.06 8.50 -4.13
N PRO A 186 14.38 7.21 -3.93
CA PRO A 186 15.40 6.80 -2.97
C PRO A 186 16.80 7.27 -3.40
N ASP A 187 17.56 7.80 -2.46
CA ASP A 187 19.01 8.10 -2.59
C ASP A 187 19.85 7.23 -1.65
N GLU A 188 19.29 6.12 -1.22
CA GLU A 188 19.93 5.06 -0.46
C GLU A 188 19.31 3.72 -0.85
N ALA A 189 20.03 2.62 -0.64
CA ALA A 189 19.60 1.28 -0.96
C ALA A 189 19.91 0.31 0.21
N PRO A 190 19.20 0.42 1.34
CA PRO A 190 19.41 -0.50 2.46
C PRO A 190 18.93 -1.90 2.10
N GLU A 191 19.73 -2.90 2.47
CA GLU A 191 19.35 -4.30 2.29
C GLU A 191 18.09 -4.67 3.07
N PRO A 192 17.18 -5.48 2.49
CA PRO A 192 16.06 -6.06 3.21
C PRO A 192 16.55 -6.90 4.39
N LYS A 193 15.87 -6.78 5.52
CA LYS A 193 16.20 -7.54 6.74
C LYS A 193 15.34 -8.80 6.80
N ASP A 194 15.98 -9.94 7.00
CA ASP A 194 15.26 -11.14 7.43
C ASP A 194 14.69 -10.90 8.85
N LYS A 195 13.38 -10.96 8.95
CA LYS A 195 12.63 -10.77 10.20
C LYS A 195 11.87 -12.02 10.59
N PHE A 196 12.01 -13.11 9.82
CA PHE A 196 11.34 -14.36 10.14
C PHE A 196 11.90 -14.94 11.43
N LYS A 197 10.99 -15.30 12.33
CA LYS A 197 11.32 -15.91 13.62
C LYS A 197 10.29 -16.99 13.92
N GLU A 198 10.74 -18.23 13.93
CA GLU A 198 9.87 -19.38 14.14
C GLU A 198 9.22 -19.35 15.53
N GLU A 199 9.91 -18.79 16.53
CA GLU A 199 9.39 -18.64 17.89
C GLU A 199 8.17 -17.72 17.99
N ASN A 200 7.90 -16.90 16.98
CA ASN A 200 6.70 -16.07 16.90
C ASN A 200 5.49 -16.80 16.31
N ILE A 201 5.62 -18.09 15.99
CA ILE A 201 4.58 -18.88 15.34
C ILE A 201 4.13 -19.99 16.29
N SER A 202 2.83 -20.10 16.47
CA SER A 202 2.20 -21.20 17.22
C SER A 202 1.09 -21.82 16.39
N TYR A 203 0.91 -23.13 16.48
CA TYR A 203 -0.12 -23.86 15.74
C TYR A 203 -1.29 -24.23 16.67
N ASN A 204 -2.50 -23.98 16.22
CA ASN A 204 -3.80 -24.27 16.88
C ASN A 204 -4.02 -23.50 18.20
N LYS A 205 -3.03 -23.35 19.06
CA LYS A 205 -3.09 -22.60 20.34
C LYS A 205 -1.72 -21.98 20.64
N PHE A 206 -1.68 -20.98 21.52
CA PHE A 206 -0.43 -20.36 21.93
C PHE A 206 0.55 -21.42 22.47
N GLY A 207 1.78 -21.42 21.96
CA GLY A 207 2.81 -22.42 22.28
C GLY A 207 2.63 -23.78 21.60
N GLY A 208 1.60 -23.98 20.78
CA GLY A 208 1.42 -25.21 20.00
C GLY A 208 2.48 -25.35 18.90
N LYS A 209 2.95 -26.58 18.66
CA LYS A 209 3.95 -26.91 17.64
C LYS A 209 3.28 -27.37 16.34
N LYS A 210 4.00 -27.25 15.24
CA LYS A 210 3.63 -27.85 13.95
C LYS A 210 3.74 -29.37 14.08
N GLU A 211 2.66 -30.07 13.68
CA GLU A 211 2.63 -31.54 13.57
C GLU A 211 3.50 -32.03 12.41
#